data_21c7e28460291ae56c9ddbfbedaa6db0
#
_entry.id   21c7e28460291ae56c9ddbfbedaa6db0
#
_cell.length_a   1.000
_cell.length_b   1.000
_cell.length_c   1.000
_cell.angle_alpha   90.00
_cell.angle_beta   90.00
_cell.angle_gamma   90.00
#
_symmetry.space_group_name_H-M   'P 1'
#
loop_
_entity.id
_entity.type
_entity.pdbx_description
1 polymer ?
#
loop_
_entity_poly.entity_id
_entity_poly.type
_entity_poly.pdbx_seq_one_letter_code
_entity_poly.pdbx_strand_id
1 'polypeptide(L)'
;MYCQAMSLFRAAEGHRPQWGPWGVALGIMVGNLTLDKRKYADVEPDIKELIEKSQSLMDELKHLTDEDARVFEPLSRAYGLPRGTEEEKAAREAVMEHALLEASLVPLQIVEKAYESLTLLEELGEKGTRIALSDVGVGALFARAALEGASLNIFINTKLMKDRTQAEDLNARTEELIDKGRALSDKVYGAVLKHIK
;
A
#
# COMPACT_ATOMS: atom_id res chain seq x y z
N MET A 1 -19.28 3.64 17.96
CA MET A 1 -17.84 3.52 18.33
C MET A 1 -16.91 3.60 17.11
N TYR A 2 -17.27 3.05 15.93
CA TYR A 2 -16.48 3.16 14.68
C TYR A 2 -16.33 4.61 14.16
N CYS A 3 -17.38 5.43 14.25
CA CYS A 3 -17.39 6.82 13.78
C CYS A 3 -16.41 7.73 14.54
N GLN A 4 -16.12 7.43 15.82
CA GLN A 4 -15.20 8.24 16.64
C GLN A 4 -13.72 7.95 16.36
N ALA A 5 -13.35 6.71 16.02
CA ALA A 5 -11.98 6.39 15.62
C ALA A 5 -11.61 7.09 14.31
N MET A 6 -12.56 7.21 13.37
CA MET A 6 -12.36 7.88 12.10
C MET A 6 -12.39 9.40 12.19
N SER A 7 -13.10 9.99 13.17
CA SER A 7 -13.00 11.43 13.44
C SER A 7 -11.64 11.83 14.00
N LEU A 8 -10.97 10.94 14.73
CA LEU A 8 -9.59 11.13 15.19
C LEU A 8 -8.59 11.05 14.03
N PHE A 9 -8.85 10.20 13.02
CA PHE A 9 -8.09 10.18 11.77
C PHE A 9 -8.29 11.46 10.94
N ARG A 10 -9.51 12.05 10.94
CA ARG A 10 -9.79 13.35 10.32
C ARG A 10 -9.11 14.54 11.04
N ALA A 11 -8.98 14.49 12.36
CA ALA A 11 -8.30 15.52 13.14
C ALA A 11 -6.78 15.56 12.89
N ALA A 12 -6.22 14.48 12.29
CA ALA A 12 -4.84 14.42 11.80
C ALA A 12 -4.71 14.95 10.35
N GLU A 13 -5.59 15.83 9.88
CA GLU A 13 -5.65 16.38 8.51
C GLU A 13 -4.38 17.09 8.00
N GLY A 14 -3.29 17.06 8.74
CA GLY A 14 -1.98 17.50 8.29
C GLY A 14 -0.95 16.40 8.00
N HIS A 15 -1.16 15.16 8.47
CA HIS A 15 -0.14 14.09 8.35
C HIS A 15 -0.81 12.73 8.20
N ARG A 16 -1.23 12.39 6.98
CA ARG A 16 -1.59 11.00 6.66
C ARG A 16 -0.35 10.13 6.67
N PRO A 17 -0.39 8.94 7.31
CA PRO A 17 0.76 8.03 7.28
C PRO A 17 1.03 7.59 5.83
N GLN A 18 2.14 8.05 5.26
CA GLN A 18 2.54 7.76 3.89
C GLN A 18 3.60 6.64 3.85
N TRP A 19 3.36 5.53 4.57
CA TRP A 19 4.35 4.46 4.70
C TRP A 19 4.80 3.89 3.35
N GLY A 20 3.88 3.74 2.39
CA GLY A 20 4.19 3.27 1.05
C GLY A 20 5.14 4.20 0.31
N PRO A 21 4.83 5.49 0.13
CA PRO A 21 5.73 6.46 -0.48
C PRO A 21 7.11 6.56 0.21
N TRP A 22 7.19 6.43 1.53
CA TRP A 22 8.47 6.49 2.24
C TRP A 22 9.37 5.29 1.93
N GLY A 23 8.81 4.09 1.82
CA GLY A 23 9.58 2.91 1.42
C GLY A 23 10.24 3.11 0.06
N VAL A 24 9.47 3.62 -0.91
CA VAL A 24 9.95 3.92 -2.27
C VAL A 24 10.97 5.06 -2.28
N ALA A 25 10.76 6.10 -1.49
CA ALA A 25 11.68 7.24 -1.38
C ALA A 25 13.08 6.81 -0.91
N LEU A 26 13.16 5.87 0.03
CA LEU A 26 14.44 5.28 0.45
C LEU A 26 15.11 4.51 -0.71
N GLY A 27 14.33 3.77 -1.50
CA GLY A 27 14.83 3.13 -2.72
C GLY A 27 15.42 4.12 -3.73
N ILE A 28 14.72 5.23 -4.01
CA ILE A 28 15.21 6.31 -4.89
C ILE A 28 16.52 6.89 -4.35
N MET A 29 16.60 7.10 -3.05
CA MET A 29 17.83 7.60 -2.40
C MET A 29 19.00 6.62 -2.60
N VAL A 30 18.79 5.32 -2.38
CA VAL A 30 19.82 4.29 -2.61
C VAL A 30 20.26 4.28 -4.08
N GLY A 31 19.31 4.36 -5.01
CA GLY A 31 19.59 4.48 -6.45
C GLY A 31 20.47 5.69 -6.74
N ASN A 32 20.07 6.88 -6.32
CA ASN A 32 20.82 8.11 -6.54
C ASN A 32 22.25 8.06 -5.92
N LEU A 33 22.39 7.46 -4.74
CA LEU A 33 23.70 7.26 -4.10
C LEU A 33 24.57 6.22 -4.83
N THR A 34 24.03 5.47 -5.77
CA THR A 34 24.74 4.47 -6.57
C THR A 34 25.31 5.07 -7.85
N LEU A 35 24.63 6.08 -8.43
CA LEU A 35 25.03 6.73 -9.69
C LEU A 35 26.42 7.39 -9.61
N ASP A 36 27.02 7.60 -10.80
CA ASP A 36 28.29 8.30 -11.00
C ASP A 36 29.48 7.69 -10.21
N LYS A 37 29.38 6.44 -9.81
CA LYS A 37 30.46 5.72 -9.15
C LYS A 37 31.06 4.67 -10.06
N ARG A 38 32.35 4.78 -10.36
CA ARG A 38 33.08 3.84 -11.22
C ARG A 38 32.86 2.37 -10.87
N LYS A 39 32.67 2.06 -9.57
CA LYS A 39 32.42 0.70 -9.08
C LYS A 39 31.07 0.11 -9.58
N TYR A 40 30.10 0.96 -9.90
CA TYR A 40 28.74 0.57 -10.28
C TYR A 40 28.42 0.91 -11.74
N ALA A 41 29.43 1.26 -12.56
CA ALA A 41 29.24 1.68 -13.95
C ALA A 41 28.50 0.62 -14.79
N ASP A 42 28.74 -0.67 -14.55
CA ASP A 42 28.12 -1.77 -15.29
C ASP A 42 26.61 -1.91 -14.99
N VAL A 43 26.14 -1.48 -13.82
CA VAL A 43 24.73 -1.55 -13.42
C VAL A 43 24.02 -0.18 -13.47
N GLU A 44 24.73 0.87 -13.85
CA GLU A 44 24.20 2.24 -13.88
C GLU A 44 22.95 2.40 -14.76
N PRO A 45 22.83 1.76 -15.95
CA PRO A 45 21.59 1.80 -16.73
C PRO A 45 20.40 1.21 -15.98
N ASP A 46 20.59 0.06 -15.32
CA ASP A 46 19.55 -0.60 -14.53
C ASP A 46 19.13 0.28 -13.33
N ILE A 47 20.09 0.90 -12.67
CA ILE A 47 19.81 1.80 -11.53
C ILE A 47 19.00 3.02 -11.98
N LYS A 48 19.28 3.60 -13.13
CA LYS A 48 18.50 4.72 -13.70
C LYS A 48 17.06 4.28 -13.97
N GLU A 49 16.86 3.13 -14.58
CA GLU A 49 15.52 2.56 -14.81
C GLU A 49 14.76 2.30 -13.50
N LEU A 50 15.44 1.74 -12.48
CA LEU A 50 14.84 1.51 -11.17
C LEU A 50 14.44 2.80 -10.46
N ILE A 51 15.24 3.88 -10.60
CA ILE A 51 14.90 5.20 -10.06
C ILE A 51 13.64 5.75 -10.75
N GLU A 52 13.56 5.68 -12.09
CA GLU A 52 12.41 6.15 -12.86
C GLU A 52 11.12 5.38 -12.48
N LYS A 53 11.20 4.04 -12.40
CA LYS A 53 10.08 3.21 -11.95
C LYS A 53 9.67 3.55 -10.52
N SER A 54 10.63 3.73 -9.63
CA SER A 54 10.37 4.10 -8.23
C SER A 54 9.72 5.48 -8.14
N GLN A 55 10.13 6.45 -8.97
CA GLN A 55 9.51 7.77 -8.99
C GLN A 55 8.05 7.71 -9.41
N SER A 56 7.73 6.99 -10.49
CA SER A 56 6.35 6.77 -10.94
C SER A 56 5.51 6.10 -9.85
N LEU A 57 6.03 5.03 -9.26
CA LEU A 57 5.35 4.29 -8.21
C LEU A 57 5.09 5.14 -6.95
N MET A 58 6.02 6.00 -6.58
CA MET A 58 5.86 6.94 -5.48
C MET A 58 4.70 7.93 -5.73
N ASP A 59 4.58 8.44 -6.95
CA ASP A 59 3.54 9.38 -7.32
C ASP A 59 2.17 8.68 -7.41
N GLU A 60 2.12 7.44 -7.89
CA GLU A 60 0.92 6.60 -7.87
C GLU A 60 0.45 6.32 -6.44
N LEU A 61 1.34 5.94 -5.53
CA LEU A 61 1.00 5.70 -4.12
C LEU A 61 0.48 6.95 -3.41
N LYS A 62 1.04 8.12 -3.71
CA LYS A 62 0.52 9.41 -3.19
C LYS A 62 -0.90 9.65 -3.70
N HIS A 63 -1.12 9.47 -5.00
CA HIS A 63 -2.44 9.62 -5.60
C HIS A 63 -3.46 8.67 -4.98
N LEU A 64 -3.12 7.38 -4.84
CA LEU A 64 -3.98 6.37 -4.22
C LEU A 64 -4.29 6.69 -2.76
N THR A 65 -3.36 7.29 -2.02
CA THR A 65 -3.61 7.73 -0.63
C THR A 65 -4.67 8.83 -0.56
N ASP A 66 -4.67 9.75 -1.52
CA ASP A 66 -5.70 10.79 -1.62
C ASP A 66 -7.03 10.23 -2.12
N GLU A 67 -6.99 9.27 -3.05
CA GLU A 67 -8.18 8.61 -3.59
C GLU A 67 -8.89 7.75 -2.54
N ASP A 68 -8.14 7.02 -1.68
CA ASP A 68 -8.68 6.21 -0.58
C ASP A 68 -9.60 7.04 0.33
N ALA A 69 -9.19 8.27 0.64
CA ALA A 69 -10.04 9.16 1.41
C ALA A 69 -11.31 9.61 0.67
N ARG A 70 -11.23 9.76 -0.65
CA ARG A 70 -12.37 10.15 -1.49
C ARG A 70 -13.41 9.04 -1.62
N VAL A 71 -12.97 7.80 -1.88
CA VAL A 71 -13.89 6.66 -2.03
C VAL A 71 -14.53 6.25 -0.71
N PHE A 72 -13.94 6.63 0.41
CA PHE A 72 -14.53 6.42 1.73
C PHE A 72 -15.71 7.36 2.03
N GLU A 73 -15.77 8.53 1.44
CA GLU A 73 -16.83 9.52 1.74
C GLU A 73 -18.25 9.01 1.41
N PRO A 74 -18.53 8.39 0.23
CA PRO A 74 -19.82 7.76 -0.05
C PRO A 74 -20.18 6.67 0.95
N LEU A 75 -19.23 5.82 1.35
CA LEU A 75 -19.45 4.78 2.36
C LEU A 75 -19.82 5.39 3.72
N SER A 76 -19.11 6.43 4.14
CA SER A 76 -19.41 7.16 5.38
C SER A 76 -20.83 7.74 5.39
N ARG A 77 -21.29 8.29 4.25
CA ARG A 77 -22.66 8.80 4.09
C ARG A 77 -23.69 7.69 4.12
N ALA A 78 -23.41 6.55 3.49
CA ALA A 78 -24.31 5.41 3.43
C ALA A 78 -24.63 4.82 4.81
N TYR A 79 -23.72 4.91 5.77
CA TYR A 79 -24.00 4.53 7.16
C TYR A 79 -25.10 5.36 7.81
N GLY A 80 -25.28 6.61 7.42
CA GLY A 80 -26.31 7.54 7.93
C GLY A 80 -27.67 7.45 7.25
N LEU A 81 -27.84 6.62 6.21
CA LEU A 81 -29.10 6.51 5.46
C LEU A 81 -30.23 5.94 6.36
N PRO A 82 -31.50 6.35 6.11
CA PRO A 82 -32.67 5.85 6.81
C PRO A 82 -32.82 4.34 6.71
N ARG A 83 -33.44 3.72 7.76
CA ARG A 83 -33.68 2.27 7.87
C ARG A 83 -34.96 1.95 8.62
N GLY A 84 -35.95 2.85 8.57
CA GLY A 84 -37.21 2.71 9.30
C GLY A 84 -38.22 1.79 8.58
N THR A 85 -38.27 1.88 7.25
CA THR A 85 -39.16 1.03 6.42
C THR A 85 -38.35 -0.03 5.65
N GLU A 86 -39.05 -1.04 5.09
CA GLU A 86 -38.39 -2.08 4.27
C GLU A 86 -37.81 -1.50 2.96
N GLU A 87 -38.48 -0.51 2.38
CA GLU A 87 -38.00 0.20 1.21
C GLU A 87 -36.72 0.99 1.52
N GLU A 88 -36.67 1.67 2.65
CA GLU A 88 -35.46 2.39 3.10
C GLU A 88 -34.31 1.43 3.35
N LYS A 89 -34.59 0.27 3.99
CA LYS A 89 -33.56 -0.76 4.21
C LYS A 89 -33.00 -1.27 2.87
N ALA A 90 -33.87 -1.63 1.91
CA ALA A 90 -33.44 -2.14 0.62
C ALA A 90 -32.62 -1.11 -0.16
N ALA A 91 -33.07 0.16 -0.18
CA ALA A 91 -32.34 1.24 -0.83
C ALA A 91 -30.96 1.46 -0.18
N ARG A 92 -30.92 1.49 1.16
CA ARG A 92 -29.67 1.61 1.92
C ARG A 92 -28.72 0.46 1.63
N GLU A 93 -29.22 -0.77 1.57
CA GLU A 93 -28.41 -1.95 1.30
C GLU A 93 -27.76 -1.90 -0.08
N ALA A 94 -28.48 -1.50 -1.11
CA ALA A 94 -27.92 -1.33 -2.45
C ALA A 94 -26.82 -0.26 -2.50
N VAL A 95 -27.03 0.87 -1.83
CA VAL A 95 -26.01 1.94 -1.73
C VAL A 95 -24.80 1.48 -0.95
N MET A 96 -25.01 0.76 0.16
CA MET A 96 -23.93 0.22 1.00
C MET A 96 -23.08 -0.78 0.23
N GLU A 97 -23.70 -1.70 -0.51
CA GLU A 97 -22.97 -2.73 -1.26
C GLU A 97 -22.02 -2.10 -2.28
N HIS A 98 -22.52 -1.15 -3.06
CA HIS A 98 -21.69 -0.42 -4.02
C HIS A 98 -20.56 0.37 -3.34
N ALA A 99 -20.88 1.08 -2.26
CA ALA A 99 -19.89 1.88 -1.55
C ALA A 99 -18.80 1.02 -0.87
N LEU A 100 -19.15 -0.16 -0.36
CA LEU A 100 -18.20 -1.11 0.21
C LEU A 100 -17.24 -1.66 -0.84
N LEU A 101 -17.76 -1.98 -2.03
CA LEU A 101 -16.93 -2.43 -3.14
C LEU A 101 -15.92 -1.34 -3.53
N GLU A 102 -16.40 -0.13 -3.85
CA GLU A 102 -15.52 0.97 -4.25
C GLU A 102 -14.47 1.30 -3.18
N ALA A 103 -14.87 1.32 -1.91
CA ALA A 103 -13.96 1.54 -0.78
C ALA A 103 -13.00 0.36 -0.53
N SER A 104 -13.13 -0.77 -1.22
CA SER A 104 -12.20 -1.90 -1.16
C SER A 104 -11.20 -1.89 -2.31
N LEU A 105 -11.57 -1.35 -3.49
CA LEU A 105 -10.74 -1.39 -4.70
C LEU A 105 -9.49 -0.51 -4.59
N VAL A 106 -9.61 0.68 -4.01
CA VAL A 106 -8.46 1.59 -3.84
C VAL A 106 -7.43 1.03 -2.84
N PRO A 107 -7.82 0.56 -1.63
CA PRO A 107 -6.90 -0.17 -0.76
C PRO A 107 -6.23 -1.38 -1.42
N LEU A 108 -6.94 -2.12 -2.30
CA LEU A 108 -6.34 -3.23 -3.04
C LEU A 108 -5.23 -2.75 -3.97
N GLN A 109 -5.43 -1.64 -4.69
CA GLN A 109 -4.37 -1.03 -5.50
C GLN A 109 -3.17 -0.60 -4.65
N ILE A 110 -3.41 -0.07 -3.44
CA ILE A 110 -2.31 0.25 -2.50
C ILE A 110 -1.53 -1.01 -2.11
N VAL A 111 -2.21 -2.13 -1.85
CA VAL A 111 -1.58 -3.43 -1.55
C VAL A 111 -0.69 -3.88 -2.72
N GLU A 112 -1.19 -3.79 -3.96
CA GLU A 112 -0.46 -4.14 -5.18
C GLU A 112 0.79 -3.27 -5.37
N LYS A 113 0.64 -1.95 -5.21
CA LYS A 113 1.74 -1.00 -5.35
C LYS A 113 2.78 -1.12 -4.22
N ALA A 114 2.35 -1.46 -3.02
CA ALA A 114 3.27 -1.76 -1.92
C ALA A 114 4.07 -3.06 -2.19
N TYR A 115 3.46 -4.07 -2.80
CA TYR A 115 4.18 -5.26 -3.25
C TYR A 115 5.18 -4.93 -4.37
N GLU A 116 4.79 -4.11 -5.35
CA GLU A 116 5.70 -3.62 -6.40
C GLU A 116 6.90 -2.84 -5.80
N SER A 117 6.66 -2.07 -4.74
CA SER A 117 7.74 -1.39 -4.00
C SER A 117 8.77 -2.36 -3.44
N LEU A 118 8.33 -3.53 -2.94
CA LEU A 118 9.23 -4.56 -2.43
C LEU A 118 10.11 -5.16 -3.53
N THR A 119 9.58 -5.36 -4.73
CA THR A 119 10.38 -5.89 -5.87
C THR A 119 11.45 -4.89 -6.31
N LEU A 120 11.12 -3.61 -6.37
CA LEU A 120 12.11 -2.56 -6.68
C LEU A 120 13.19 -2.44 -5.60
N LEU A 121 12.81 -2.54 -4.33
CA LEU A 121 13.76 -2.52 -3.21
C LEU A 121 14.68 -3.74 -3.20
N GLU A 122 14.19 -4.92 -3.58
CA GLU A 122 15.01 -6.12 -3.75
C GLU A 122 16.11 -5.90 -4.78
N GLU A 123 15.75 -5.43 -5.98
CA GLU A 123 16.72 -5.15 -7.05
C GLU A 123 17.72 -4.06 -6.66
N LEU A 124 17.25 -2.99 -6.01
CA LEU A 124 18.13 -1.94 -5.50
C LEU A 124 19.08 -2.46 -4.41
N GLY A 125 18.64 -3.41 -3.60
CA GLY A 125 19.47 -4.08 -2.60
C GLY A 125 20.57 -4.94 -3.21
N GLU A 126 20.31 -5.56 -4.36
CA GLU A 126 21.29 -6.39 -5.10
C GLU A 126 22.30 -5.53 -5.87
N LYS A 127 21.82 -4.52 -6.61
CA LYS A 127 22.60 -3.71 -7.56
C LYS A 127 23.15 -2.42 -6.95
N GLY A 128 22.52 -1.88 -5.92
CA GLY A 128 22.81 -0.58 -5.35
C GLY A 128 24.04 -0.53 -4.44
N THR A 129 24.35 0.69 -4.03
CA THR A 129 25.51 0.95 -3.17
C THR A 129 25.38 0.31 -1.79
N ARG A 130 26.44 -0.33 -1.33
CA ARG A 130 26.51 -0.96 0.00
C ARG A 130 26.44 0.03 1.16
N ILE A 131 26.77 1.30 0.92
CA ILE A 131 26.76 2.33 1.96
C ILE A 131 25.35 2.61 2.48
N ALA A 132 24.34 2.49 1.62
CA ALA A 132 22.94 2.73 1.95
C ALA A 132 22.10 1.43 1.98
N LEU A 133 22.74 0.27 2.17
CA LEU A 133 22.03 -1.02 2.15
C LEU A 133 21.03 -1.15 3.30
N SER A 134 21.29 -0.53 4.46
CA SER A 134 20.35 -0.48 5.58
C SER A 134 19.02 0.18 5.22
N ASP A 135 19.07 1.20 4.33
CA ASP A 135 17.88 1.94 3.91
C ASP A 135 16.96 1.08 3.02
N VAL A 136 17.52 0.14 2.26
CA VAL A 136 16.75 -0.89 1.55
C VAL A 136 15.95 -1.76 2.53
N GLY A 137 16.59 -2.19 3.62
CA GLY A 137 15.93 -2.97 4.67
C GLY A 137 14.79 -2.20 5.36
N VAL A 138 15.03 -0.93 5.69
CA VAL A 138 14.01 -0.04 6.28
C VAL A 138 12.87 0.20 5.27
N GLY A 139 13.19 0.42 3.99
CA GLY A 139 12.20 0.59 2.91
C GLY A 139 11.30 -0.64 2.77
N ALA A 140 11.86 -1.84 2.84
CA ALA A 140 11.11 -3.09 2.77
C ALA A 140 10.13 -3.26 3.95
N LEU A 141 10.51 -2.84 5.16
CA LEU A 141 9.61 -2.85 6.32
C LEU A 141 8.48 -1.82 6.16
N PHE A 142 8.75 -0.64 5.63
CA PHE A 142 7.71 0.36 5.35
C PHE A 142 6.74 -0.10 4.26
N ALA A 143 7.23 -0.69 3.18
CA ALA A 143 6.40 -1.24 2.12
C ALA A 143 5.51 -2.38 2.64
N ARG A 144 6.04 -3.27 3.48
CA ARG A 144 5.26 -4.31 4.16
C ARG A 144 4.19 -3.71 5.08
N ALA A 145 4.53 -2.72 5.90
CA ALA A 145 3.56 -2.07 6.77
C ALA A 145 2.43 -1.39 5.98
N ALA A 146 2.74 -0.78 4.83
CA ALA A 146 1.74 -0.20 3.93
C ALA A 146 0.82 -1.28 3.35
N LEU A 147 1.38 -2.40 2.89
CA LEU A 147 0.66 -3.55 2.33
C LEU A 147 -0.30 -4.15 3.36
N GLU A 148 0.21 -4.52 4.53
CA GLU A 148 -0.60 -5.11 5.60
C GLU A 148 -1.62 -4.10 6.16
N GLY A 149 -1.26 -2.82 6.27
CA GLY A 149 -2.17 -1.77 6.72
C GLY A 149 -3.34 -1.54 5.76
N ALA A 150 -3.10 -1.48 4.46
CA ALA A 150 -4.15 -1.33 3.45
C ALA A 150 -5.08 -2.54 3.39
N SER A 151 -4.55 -3.76 3.59
CA SER A 151 -5.35 -4.99 3.58
C SER A 151 -6.43 -5.01 4.67
N LEU A 152 -6.20 -4.39 5.82
CA LEU A 152 -7.20 -4.30 6.89
C LEU A 152 -8.45 -3.52 6.46
N ASN A 153 -8.30 -2.49 5.62
CA ASN A 153 -9.43 -1.74 5.08
C ASN A 153 -10.26 -2.61 4.13
N ILE A 154 -9.61 -3.47 3.33
CA ILE A 154 -10.30 -4.41 2.45
C ILE A 154 -11.12 -5.39 3.29
N PHE A 155 -10.52 -6.06 4.26
CA PHE A 155 -11.20 -7.08 5.09
C PHE A 155 -12.36 -6.51 5.92
N ILE A 156 -12.25 -5.28 6.42
CA ILE A 156 -13.35 -4.60 7.12
C ILE A 156 -14.54 -4.37 6.19
N ASN A 157 -14.29 -3.94 4.96
CA ASN A 157 -15.32 -3.65 3.98
C ASN A 157 -15.96 -4.95 3.44
N THR A 158 -15.16 -5.91 3.02
CA THR A 158 -15.63 -7.20 2.48
C THR A 158 -16.43 -8.00 3.50
N LYS A 159 -16.11 -7.88 4.80
CA LYS A 159 -16.90 -8.48 5.88
C LYS A 159 -18.35 -8.01 5.89
N LEU A 160 -18.61 -6.78 5.44
CA LEU A 160 -19.94 -6.15 5.43
C LEU A 160 -20.68 -6.32 4.09
N MET A 161 -20.01 -6.75 3.04
CA MET A 161 -20.61 -7.00 1.73
C MET A 161 -21.59 -8.18 1.79
N LYS A 162 -22.69 -8.08 1.07
CA LYS A 162 -23.67 -9.15 0.89
C LYS A 162 -23.30 -10.11 -0.24
N ASP A 163 -22.71 -9.59 -1.32
CA ASP A 163 -22.10 -10.41 -2.36
C ASP A 163 -20.87 -11.12 -1.83
N ARG A 164 -21.09 -12.32 -1.29
CA ARG A 164 -20.02 -13.13 -0.69
C ARG A 164 -19.01 -13.60 -1.72
N THR A 165 -19.43 -13.84 -2.96
CA THR A 165 -18.52 -14.27 -4.03
C THR A 165 -17.51 -13.17 -4.33
N GLN A 166 -17.97 -11.94 -4.53
CA GLN A 166 -17.09 -10.80 -4.78
C GLN A 166 -16.19 -10.49 -3.56
N ALA A 167 -16.74 -10.57 -2.35
CA ALA A 167 -15.97 -10.38 -1.12
C ALA A 167 -14.85 -11.42 -0.96
N GLU A 168 -15.13 -12.69 -1.26
CA GLU A 168 -14.17 -13.79 -1.16
C GLU A 168 -13.07 -13.67 -2.24
N ASP A 169 -13.41 -13.26 -3.46
CA ASP A 169 -12.43 -12.98 -4.52
C ASP A 169 -11.45 -11.86 -4.13
N LEU A 170 -11.98 -10.76 -3.57
CA LEU A 170 -11.14 -9.66 -3.05
C LEU A 170 -10.24 -10.10 -1.91
N ASN A 171 -10.78 -10.90 -0.98
CA ASN A 171 -10.02 -11.42 0.14
C ASN A 171 -8.90 -12.34 -0.33
N ALA A 172 -9.20 -13.31 -1.20
CA ALA A 172 -8.22 -14.28 -1.71
C ALA A 172 -7.05 -13.58 -2.42
N ARG A 173 -7.35 -12.58 -3.29
CA ARG A 173 -6.32 -11.78 -3.95
C ARG A 173 -5.47 -10.98 -2.95
N THR A 174 -6.11 -10.43 -1.94
CA THR A 174 -5.43 -9.66 -0.89
C THR A 174 -4.52 -10.56 -0.06
N GLU A 175 -4.98 -11.73 0.36
CA GLU A 175 -4.22 -12.71 1.14
C GLU A 175 -3.00 -13.23 0.37
N GLU A 176 -3.16 -13.52 -0.93
CA GLU A 176 -2.04 -13.92 -1.78
C GLU A 176 -0.93 -12.85 -1.82
N LEU A 177 -1.33 -11.57 -1.94
CA LEU A 177 -0.37 -10.46 -1.95
C LEU A 177 0.29 -10.24 -0.59
N ILE A 178 -0.44 -10.45 0.51
CA ILE A 178 0.11 -10.40 1.87
C ILE A 178 1.20 -11.47 2.04
N ASP A 179 0.92 -12.70 1.67
CA ASP A 179 1.87 -13.80 1.83
C ASP A 179 3.12 -13.59 0.99
N LYS A 180 2.96 -13.20 -0.28
CA LYS A 180 4.08 -12.83 -1.17
C LYS A 180 4.88 -11.65 -0.63
N GLY A 181 4.20 -10.61 -0.17
CA GLY A 181 4.83 -9.39 0.35
C GLY A 181 5.61 -9.66 1.63
N ARG A 182 5.07 -10.47 2.54
CA ARG A 182 5.79 -10.92 3.75
C ARG A 182 7.05 -11.68 3.40
N ALA A 183 6.92 -12.69 2.54
CA ALA A 183 8.06 -13.50 2.13
C ALA A 183 9.17 -12.66 1.48
N LEU A 184 8.79 -11.72 0.60
CA LEU A 184 9.75 -10.85 -0.09
C LEU A 184 10.39 -9.84 0.89
N SER A 185 9.60 -9.23 1.77
CA SER A 185 10.14 -8.32 2.81
C SER A 185 11.13 -9.04 3.74
N ASP A 186 10.79 -10.26 4.18
CA ASP A 186 11.67 -11.06 5.03
C ASP A 186 12.97 -11.44 4.29
N LYS A 187 12.89 -11.76 2.99
CA LYS A 187 14.04 -12.04 2.12
C LYS A 187 14.97 -10.84 2.04
N VAL A 188 14.41 -9.65 1.70
CA VAL A 188 15.18 -8.40 1.56
C VAL A 188 15.83 -8.03 2.88
N TYR A 189 15.05 -8.00 3.95
CA TYR A 189 15.56 -7.67 5.30
C TYR A 189 16.64 -8.65 5.76
N GLY A 190 16.43 -9.96 5.55
CA GLY A 190 17.40 -10.99 5.88
C GLY A 190 18.71 -10.88 5.08
N ALA A 191 18.64 -10.50 3.79
CA ALA A 191 19.81 -10.23 2.96
C ALA A 191 20.59 -9.01 3.48
N VAL A 192 19.91 -7.94 3.85
CA VAL A 192 20.52 -6.75 4.46
C VAL A 192 21.23 -7.11 5.78
N LEU A 193 20.57 -7.83 6.68
CA LEU A 193 21.15 -8.23 7.96
C LEU A 193 22.44 -9.05 7.81
N LYS A 194 22.51 -9.94 6.82
CA LYS A 194 23.75 -10.74 6.55
C LYS A 194 24.93 -9.89 6.10
N HIS A 195 24.66 -8.69 5.56
CA HIS A 195 25.71 -7.79 5.09
C HIS A 195 26.20 -6.81 6.14
N ILE A 196 25.36 -6.48 7.12
CA ILE A 196 25.69 -5.47 8.15
C ILE A 196 26.12 -6.08 9.47
N LYS A 197 25.92 -7.39 9.67
CA LYS A 197 26.41 -8.17 10.81
C LYS A 197 27.66 -8.95 10.48
#